data_cc10041325d0d8c01640acc42f55d6e3
#
_entry.id   cc10041325d0d8c01640acc42f55d6e3
#
_cell.length_a   1.000
_cell.length_b   1.000
_cell.length_c   1.000
_cell.angle_alpha   90.00
_cell.angle_beta   90.00
_cell.angle_gamma   90.00
#
_symmetry.space_group_name_H-M   'P 1'
#
loop_
_entity.id
_entity.type
_entity.pdbx_description
1 polymer ?
#
loop_
_entity_poly.entity_id
_entity_poly.type
_entity_poly.pdbx_seq_one_letter_code
_entity_poly.pdbx_strand_id
1 'polypeptide(L)'
;TSTTLQLAIGDALAVALLERRGFKPQDFRVLHPGGKLGAMLRTVGDLMHGADELPLVGAATPMKDALLVMTEKRWGIVGVTDQAGRLTGAITDGDLRRHIEGLLTHTAGEVMTPGPKKTVPPTMLASEALALMSDPAPAVTVLFVVDAGRPVGILHVHDILRAGVM
;
A
#
# COMPACT_ATOMS: atom_id res chain seq x y z
N THR A 1 16.77 -0.24 45.68
CA THR A 1 15.82 -1.38 45.53
C THR A 1 14.37 -0.95 45.64
N SER A 2 13.99 -0.08 46.60
CA SER A 2 12.60 0.39 46.76
C SER A 2 12.14 1.26 45.58
N THR A 3 12.96 2.17 45.07
CA THR A 3 12.65 3.05 43.94
C THR A 3 12.48 2.24 42.66
N THR A 4 13.32 1.24 42.41
CA THR A 4 13.18 0.37 41.24
C THR A 4 11.86 -0.42 41.27
N LEU A 5 11.47 -0.91 42.44
CA LEU A 5 10.20 -1.61 42.60
C LEU A 5 9.00 -0.72 42.40
N GLN A 6 9.06 0.53 42.91
CA GLN A 6 8.00 1.52 42.70
C GLN A 6 7.82 1.86 41.24
N LEU A 7 8.92 2.07 40.48
CA LEU A 7 8.87 2.27 39.03
C LEU A 7 8.25 1.09 38.30
N ALA A 8 8.72 -0.14 38.63
CA ALA A 8 8.18 -1.35 38.00
C ALA A 8 6.68 -1.55 38.26
N ILE A 9 6.21 -1.29 39.49
CA ILE A 9 4.79 -1.35 39.82
C ILE A 9 4.00 -0.24 39.08
N GLY A 10 4.55 0.98 39.01
CA GLY A 10 3.95 2.08 38.27
C GLY A 10 3.77 1.77 36.80
N ASP A 11 4.80 1.22 36.16
CA ASP A 11 4.73 0.81 34.75
C ASP A 11 3.76 -0.35 34.55
N ALA A 12 3.75 -1.35 35.41
CA ALA A 12 2.81 -2.46 35.34
C ALA A 12 1.33 -1.98 35.45
N LEU A 13 1.06 -1.05 36.36
CA LEU A 13 -0.27 -0.44 36.48
C LEU A 13 -0.65 0.39 35.25
N ALA A 14 0.29 1.15 34.69
CA ALA A 14 0.07 1.93 33.48
C ALA A 14 -0.29 1.02 32.30
N VAL A 15 0.44 -0.06 32.08
CA VAL A 15 0.17 -1.06 31.04
C VAL A 15 -1.19 -1.69 31.25
N ALA A 16 -1.50 -2.15 32.45
CA ALA A 16 -2.81 -2.75 32.76
C ALA A 16 -3.99 -1.78 32.53
N LEU A 17 -3.80 -0.50 32.81
CA LEU A 17 -4.79 0.54 32.53
C LEU A 17 -4.96 0.81 31.03
N LEU A 18 -3.88 0.80 30.25
CA LEU A 18 -3.94 0.93 28.80
C LEU A 18 -4.71 -0.24 28.17
N GLU A 19 -4.42 -1.48 28.57
CA GLU A 19 -5.15 -2.66 28.12
C GLU A 19 -6.62 -2.59 28.48
N ARG A 20 -6.95 -2.25 29.73
CA ARG A 20 -8.34 -2.14 30.21
C ARG A 20 -9.13 -1.05 29.45
N ARG A 21 -8.49 0.02 29.01
CA ARG A 21 -9.10 1.10 28.22
C ARG A 21 -9.18 0.76 26.74
N GLY A 22 -8.64 -0.39 26.30
CA GLY A 22 -8.56 -0.75 24.88
C GLY A 22 -7.69 0.22 24.08
N PHE A 23 -6.70 0.84 24.73
CA PHE A 23 -5.80 1.82 24.11
C PHE A 23 -4.98 1.15 22.99
N LYS A 24 -5.13 1.67 21.79
CA LYS A 24 -4.48 1.14 20.59
C LYS A 24 -3.31 2.02 20.17
N PRO A 25 -2.36 1.50 19.36
CA PRO A 25 -1.27 2.29 18.79
C PRO A 25 -1.74 3.58 18.09
N GLN A 26 -2.94 3.55 17.48
CA GLN A 26 -3.54 4.71 16.84
C GLN A 26 -3.87 5.84 17.83
N ASP A 27 -4.27 5.50 19.05
CA ASP A 27 -4.58 6.47 20.11
C ASP A 27 -3.30 7.16 20.59
N PHE A 28 -2.18 6.40 20.63
CA PHE A 28 -0.87 6.96 20.96
C PHE A 28 -0.42 8.00 19.92
N ARG A 29 -0.72 7.80 18.65
CA ARG A 29 -0.41 8.74 17.57
C ARG A 29 -1.12 10.09 17.77
N VAL A 30 -2.37 10.09 18.23
CA VAL A 30 -3.14 11.32 18.51
C VAL A 30 -2.46 12.15 19.58
N LEU A 31 -1.84 11.50 20.58
CA LEU A 31 -1.13 12.17 21.67
C LEU A 31 0.29 12.63 21.27
N HIS A 32 0.90 12.02 20.24
CA HIS A 32 2.27 12.29 19.80
C HIS A 32 2.38 12.50 18.29
N PRO A 33 1.72 13.51 17.71
CA PRO A 33 1.58 13.65 16.25
C PRO A 33 2.88 13.98 15.50
N GLY A 34 3.92 14.47 16.18
CA GLY A 34 5.13 15.01 15.53
C GLY A 34 6.43 14.25 15.79
N GLY A 35 6.42 13.08 16.43
CA GLY A 35 7.64 12.32 16.75
C GLY A 35 7.92 11.17 15.79
N LYS A 36 9.17 10.63 15.79
CA LYS A 36 9.54 9.41 15.05
C LYS A 36 8.56 8.26 15.31
N LEU A 37 8.13 8.10 16.56
CA LEU A 37 7.19 7.05 16.95
C LEU A 37 5.80 7.27 16.31
N GLY A 38 5.32 8.52 16.22
CA GLY A 38 4.08 8.86 15.51
C GLY A 38 4.16 8.57 14.01
N ALA A 39 5.31 8.82 13.39
CA ALA A 39 5.55 8.50 11.98
C ALA A 39 5.51 6.98 11.74
N MET A 40 6.12 6.18 12.63
CA MET A 40 6.14 4.71 12.54
C MET A 40 4.75 4.08 12.69
N LEU A 41 3.80 4.77 13.29
CA LEU A 41 2.42 4.30 13.50
C LEU A 41 1.45 4.75 12.37
N ARG A 42 1.95 5.39 11.31
CA ARG A 42 1.13 5.72 10.15
C ARG A 42 0.69 4.46 9.42
N THR A 43 -0.58 4.46 9.01
CA THR A 43 -1.12 3.40 8.19
C THR A 43 -0.97 3.72 6.70
N VAL A 44 -1.12 2.71 5.87
CA VAL A 44 -1.21 2.85 4.41
C VAL A 44 -2.31 3.85 4.03
N GLY A 45 -3.48 3.76 4.68
CA GLY A 45 -4.61 4.67 4.45
C GLY A 45 -4.32 6.14 4.75
N ASP A 46 -3.34 6.42 5.65
CA ASP A 46 -2.93 7.80 5.94
C ASP A 46 -2.03 8.40 4.85
N LEU A 47 -1.42 7.57 3.99
CA LEU A 47 -0.38 7.97 3.03
C LEU A 47 -0.77 7.69 1.58
N MET A 48 -1.76 6.84 1.34
CA MET A 48 -2.18 6.45 -0.02
C MET A 48 -2.81 7.62 -0.77
N HIS A 49 -2.66 7.60 -2.08
CA HIS A 49 -3.45 8.43 -2.98
C HIS A 49 -4.80 7.77 -3.24
N GLY A 50 -5.83 8.58 -3.34
CA GLY A 50 -7.23 8.12 -3.41
C GLY A 50 -7.64 7.55 -4.77
N ALA A 51 -8.93 7.21 -4.86
CA ALA A 51 -9.50 6.53 -6.03
C ALA A 51 -9.33 7.30 -7.36
N ASP A 52 -9.34 8.63 -7.31
CA ASP A 52 -9.21 9.48 -8.50
C ASP A 52 -7.83 9.38 -9.17
N GLU A 53 -6.82 8.94 -8.44
CA GLU A 53 -5.45 8.76 -8.94
C GLU A 53 -5.15 7.33 -9.39
N LEU A 54 -6.08 6.41 -9.21
CA LEU A 54 -5.88 5.01 -9.57
C LEU A 54 -5.77 4.81 -11.08
N PRO A 55 -4.69 4.18 -11.55
CA PRO A 55 -4.52 3.77 -12.95
C PRO A 55 -5.24 2.44 -13.19
N LEU A 56 -6.52 2.46 -13.50
CA LEU A 56 -7.34 1.26 -13.67
C LEU A 56 -7.89 1.15 -15.08
N VAL A 57 -7.91 -0.08 -15.59
CA VAL A 57 -8.54 -0.46 -16.86
C VAL A 57 -9.27 -1.80 -16.73
N GLY A 58 -10.21 -2.07 -17.64
CA GLY A 58 -10.82 -3.39 -17.74
C GLY A 58 -9.95 -4.37 -18.53
N ALA A 59 -10.16 -5.69 -18.34
CA ALA A 59 -9.38 -6.72 -19.04
C ALA A 59 -9.49 -6.65 -20.58
N ALA A 60 -10.63 -6.19 -21.12
CA ALA A 60 -10.83 -6.06 -22.55
C ALA A 60 -10.26 -4.75 -23.15
N THR A 61 -9.69 -3.86 -22.33
CA THR A 61 -9.12 -2.59 -22.79
C THR A 61 -7.93 -2.85 -23.71
N PRO A 62 -7.87 -2.25 -24.93
CA PRO A 62 -6.70 -2.34 -25.81
C PRO A 62 -5.45 -1.79 -25.12
N MET A 63 -4.29 -2.43 -25.34
CA MET A 63 -3.04 -1.98 -24.72
C MET A 63 -2.65 -0.54 -25.02
N LYS A 64 -2.98 -0.02 -26.22
CA LYS A 64 -2.76 1.40 -26.54
C LYS A 64 -3.44 2.34 -25.54
N ASP A 65 -4.67 2.01 -25.12
CA ASP A 65 -5.46 2.83 -24.19
C ASP A 65 -4.97 2.63 -22.75
N ALA A 66 -4.58 1.39 -22.38
CA ALA A 66 -3.95 1.11 -21.09
C ALA A 66 -2.62 1.88 -20.91
N LEU A 67 -1.82 2.02 -21.96
CA LEU A 67 -0.58 2.82 -21.94
C LEU A 67 -0.86 4.31 -21.77
N LEU A 68 -1.94 4.83 -22.33
CA LEU A 68 -2.34 6.22 -22.12
C LEU A 68 -2.69 6.45 -20.64
N VAL A 69 -3.47 5.57 -20.01
CA VAL A 69 -3.78 5.63 -18.58
C VAL A 69 -2.51 5.56 -17.74
N MET A 70 -1.58 4.66 -18.06
CA MET A 70 -0.30 4.53 -17.37
C MET A 70 0.51 5.82 -17.43
N THR A 71 0.56 6.45 -18.60
CA THR A 71 1.28 7.71 -18.84
C THR A 71 0.63 8.89 -18.12
N GLU A 72 -0.71 8.98 -18.17
CA GLU A 72 -1.46 10.04 -17.53
C GLU A 72 -1.31 10.00 -16.00
N LYS A 73 -1.47 8.83 -15.41
CA LYS A 73 -1.42 8.64 -13.95
C LYS A 73 0.01 8.61 -13.39
N ARG A 74 1.03 8.33 -14.20
CA ARG A 74 2.47 8.43 -13.86
C ARG A 74 2.94 7.49 -12.74
N TRP A 75 2.21 6.40 -12.47
CA TRP A 75 2.59 5.43 -11.43
C TRP A 75 3.52 4.32 -11.94
N GLY A 76 3.73 4.21 -13.26
CA GLY A 76 4.51 3.12 -13.87
C GLY A 76 3.84 1.74 -13.76
N ILE A 77 2.56 1.72 -13.42
CA ILE A 77 1.75 0.51 -13.27
C ILE A 77 0.31 0.80 -13.68
N VAL A 78 -0.41 -0.21 -14.18
CA VAL A 78 -1.85 -0.18 -14.43
C VAL A 78 -2.50 -1.39 -13.78
N GLY A 79 -3.54 -1.17 -13.00
CA GLY A 79 -4.38 -2.23 -12.45
C GLY A 79 -5.44 -2.66 -13.45
N VAL A 80 -5.65 -3.96 -13.54
CA VAL A 80 -6.72 -4.54 -14.37
C VAL A 80 -7.83 -5.04 -13.47
N THR A 81 -9.06 -4.59 -13.74
CA THR A 81 -10.23 -4.95 -12.94
C THR A 81 -11.22 -5.81 -13.71
N ASP A 82 -11.99 -6.61 -12.98
CA ASP A 82 -13.17 -7.31 -13.50
C ASP A 82 -14.39 -6.40 -13.58
N GLN A 83 -15.50 -6.93 -14.09
CA GLN A 83 -16.78 -6.22 -14.19
C GLN A 83 -17.38 -5.80 -12.84
N ALA A 84 -16.97 -6.47 -11.75
CA ALA A 84 -17.37 -6.12 -10.38
C ALA A 84 -16.44 -5.06 -9.75
N GLY A 85 -15.43 -4.57 -10.49
CA GLY A 85 -14.44 -3.60 -10.04
C GLY A 85 -13.37 -4.20 -9.10
N ARG A 86 -13.20 -5.52 -9.09
CA ARG A 86 -12.17 -6.18 -8.30
C ARG A 86 -10.86 -6.23 -9.08
N LEU A 87 -9.75 -6.01 -8.39
CA LEU A 87 -8.41 -6.06 -8.98
C LEU A 87 -8.04 -7.52 -9.30
N THR A 88 -7.89 -7.81 -10.59
CA THR A 88 -7.58 -9.17 -11.10
C THR A 88 -6.15 -9.33 -11.56
N GLY A 89 -5.46 -8.22 -11.87
CA GLY A 89 -4.09 -8.23 -12.32
C GLY A 89 -3.48 -6.85 -12.33
N ALA A 90 -2.22 -6.77 -12.73
CA ALA A 90 -1.51 -5.52 -12.94
C ALA A 90 -0.55 -5.62 -14.12
N ILE A 91 -0.31 -4.49 -14.77
CA ILE A 91 0.65 -4.32 -15.88
C ILE A 91 1.73 -3.37 -15.42
N THR A 92 2.97 -3.80 -15.50
CA THR A 92 4.17 -3.03 -15.15
C THR A 92 5.08 -2.88 -16.38
N ASP A 93 6.12 -2.04 -16.27
CA ASP A 93 7.15 -1.96 -17.32
C ASP A 93 7.79 -3.30 -17.65
N GLY A 94 7.86 -4.22 -16.67
CA GLY A 94 8.34 -5.58 -16.88
C GLY A 94 7.41 -6.37 -17.80
N ASP A 95 6.10 -6.20 -17.65
CA ASP A 95 5.09 -6.86 -18.50
C ASP A 95 5.15 -6.29 -19.92
N LEU A 96 5.27 -4.98 -20.07
CA LEU A 96 5.42 -4.33 -21.38
C LEU A 96 6.64 -4.86 -22.13
N ARG A 97 7.78 -4.99 -21.45
CA ARG A 97 9.01 -5.54 -22.06
C ARG A 97 8.88 -7.00 -22.47
N ARG A 98 8.17 -7.80 -21.70
CA ARG A 98 7.94 -9.22 -22.04
C ARG A 98 7.05 -9.41 -23.27
N HIS A 99 6.14 -8.48 -23.53
CA HIS A 99 5.18 -8.52 -24.62
C HIS A 99 5.47 -7.50 -25.73
N ILE A 100 6.70 -7.00 -25.81
CA ILE A 100 7.03 -5.88 -26.71
C ILE A 100 6.68 -6.19 -28.17
N GLU A 101 6.85 -7.45 -28.59
CA GLU A 101 6.40 -7.90 -29.90
C GLU A 101 4.88 -8.04 -29.91
N GLY A 102 4.23 -7.19 -30.71
CA GLY A 102 2.76 -7.19 -30.83
C GLY A 102 2.00 -6.55 -29.66
N LEU A 103 2.67 -5.85 -28.74
CA LEU A 103 2.06 -5.25 -27.56
C LEU A 103 0.77 -4.49 -27.87
N LEU A 104 0.75 -3.69 -28.91
CA LEU A 104 -0.40 -2.85 -29.29
C LEU A 104 -1.57 -3.63 -29.89
N THR A 105 -1.39 -4.90 -30.22
CA THR A 105 -2.46 -5.78 -30.73
C THR A 105 -3.14 -6.57 -29.62
N HIS A 106 -2.60 -6.54 -28.40
CA HIS A 106 -3.14 -7.22 -27.22
C HIS A 106 -4.11 -6.34 -26.44
N THR A 107 -4.89 -7.01 -25.59
CA THR A 107 -5.71 -6.40 -24.55
C THR A 107 -4.93 -6.38 -23.21
N ALA A 108 -5.39 -5.55 -22.27
CA ALA A 108 -4.81 -5.48 -20.92
C ALA A 108 -4.84 -6.84 -20.20
N GLY A 109 -5.90 -7.61 -20.39
CA GLY A 109 -6.05 -8.94 -19.80
C GLY A 109 -5.05 -9.96 -20.31
N GLU A 110 -4.59 -9.85 -21.58
CA GLU A 110 -3.60 -10.74 -22.19
C GLU A 110 -2.17 -10.42 -21.73
N VAL A 111 -1.90 -9.14 -21.39
CA VAL A 111 -0.56 -8.67 -21.02
C VAL A 111 -0.34 -8.67 -19.50
N MET A 112 -1.40 -8.52 -18.69
CA MET A 112 -1.29 -8.39 -17.24
C MET A 112 -0.64 -9.61 -16.59
N THR A 113 0.09 -9.37 -15.52
CA THR A 113 0.40 -10.42 -14.54
C THR A 113 -0.86 -10.64 -13.69
N PRO A 114 -1.46 -11.85 -13.72
CA PRO A 114 -2.67 -12.15 -12.97
C PRO A 114 -2.40 -12.24 -11.47
N GLY A 115 -3.40 -11.86 -10.67
CA GLY A 115 -3.33 -11.87 -9.22
C GLY A 115 -2.23 -10.93 -8.72
N PRO A 116 -2.50 -9.65 -8.47
CA PRO A 116 -1.48 -8.72 -8.04
C PRO A 116 -0.81 -9.25 -6.79
N LYS A 117 0.46 -9.67 -6.92
CA LYS A 117 1.21 -10.40 -5.88
C LYS A 117 1.50 -9.53 -4.64
N LYS A 118 1.45 -8.21 -4.81
CA LYS A 118 1.73 -7.25 -3.74
C LYS A 118 0.62 -6.21 -3.70
N THR A 119 -0.34 -6.45 -2.83
CA THR A 119 -1.40 -5.51 -2.46
C THR A 119 -1.44 -5.40 -0.94
N VAL A 120 -1.93 -4.28 -0.44
CA VAL A 120 -2.00 -4.02 1.00
C VAL A 120 -3.38 -3.47 1.37
N PRO A 121 -3.91 -3.78 2.55
CA PRO A 121 -5.11 -3.12 3.06
C PRO A 121 -4.78 -1.71 3.58
N PRO A 122 -5.74 -0.79 3.63
CA PRO A 122 -5.52 0.56 4.15
C PRO A 122 -5.14 0.59 5.64
N THR A 123 -5.47 -0.47 6.37
CA THR A 123 -5.18 -0.59 7.81
C THR A 123 -3.77 -1.06 8.15
N MET A 124 -3.00 -1.55 7.16
CA MET A 124 -1.61 -1.99 7.34
C MET A 124 -0.72 -0.82 7.75
N LEU A 125 0.29 -1.06 8.59
CA LEU A 125 1.29 -0.04 8.90
C LEU A 125 2.15 0.28 7.66
N ALA A 126 2.50 1.55 7.50
CA ALA A 126 3.34 1.98 6.38
C ALA A 126 4.74 1.35 6.41
N SER A 127 5.28 1.06 7.61
CA SER A 127 6.54 0.33 7.79
C SER A 127 6.46 -1.12 7.29
N GLU A 128 5.34 -1.79 7.50
CA GLU A 128 5.10 -3.15 6.97
C GLU A 128 4.95 -3.13 5.45
N ALA A 129 4.25 -2.13 4.91
CA ALA A 129 4.13 -1.93 3.47
C ALA A 129 5.49 -1.66 2.82
N LEU A 130 6.37 -0.88 3.46
CA LEU A 130 7.73 -0.64 2.99
C LEU A 130 8.56 -1.94 2.95
N ALA A 131 8.46 -2.77 3.98
CA ALA A 131 9.12 -4.08 4.01
C ALA A 131 8.60 -4.98 2.87
N LEU A 132 7.28 -5.01 2.65
CA LEU A 132 6.66 -5.78 1.56
C LEU A 132 7.09 -5.29 0.17
N MET A 133 7.37 -3.99 0.00
CA MET A 133 7.89 -3.46 -1.26
C MET A 133 9.25 -4.05 -1.63
N SER A 134 10.08 -4.34 -0.63
CA SER A 134 11.45 -4.84 -0.80
C SER A 134 11.53 -6.37 -0.80
N ASP A 135 10.75 -7.04 0.04
CA ASP A 135 10.78 -8.49 0.26
C ASP A 135 9.35 -9.08 0.31
N PRO A 136 9.06 -10.25 -0.31
CA PRO A 136 9.96 -11.01 -1.18
C PRO A 136 10.20 -10.35 -2.55
N ALA A 137 11.30 -10.73 -3.20
CA ALA A 137 11.60 -10.30 -4.57
C ALA A 137 10.50 -10.73 -5.57
N PRO A 138 10.28 -9.95 -6.66
CA PRO A 138 10.97 -8.72 -7.03
C PRO A 138 10.54 -7.51 -6.20
N ALA A 139 11.47 -6.59 -5.96
CA ALA A 139 11.14 -5.32 -5.32
C ALA A 139 10.18 -4.50 -6.20
N VAL A 140 9.26 -3.79 -5.56
CA VAL A 140 8.30 -2.91 -6.23
C VAL A 140 8.32 -1.52 -5.58
N THR A 141 8.05 -0.49 -6.35
CA THR A 141 8.01 0.89 -5.86
C THR A 141 6.58 1.38 -5.60
N VAL A 142 5.59 0.64 -6.08
CA VAL A 142 4.17 1.00 -6.00
C VAL A 142 3.36 -0.20 -5.56
N LEU A 143 2.37 0.04 -4.69
CA LEU A 143 1.41 -0.96 -4.24
C LEU A 143 -0.01 -0.46 -4.49
N PHE A 144 -0.88 -1.33 -4.99
CA PHE A 144 -2.32 -1.09 -4.92
C PHE A 144 -2.81 -1.32 -3.50
N VAL A 145 -3.58 -0.37 -3.00
CA VAL A 145 -4.29 -0.49 -1.72
C VAL A 145 -5.68 -1.07 -2.03
N VAL A 146 -5.98 -2.21 -1.42
CA VAL A 146 -7.17 -2.99 -1.73
C VAL A 146 -7.99 -3.22 -0.46
N ASP A 147 -9.28 -2.95 -0.56
CA ASP A 147 -10.26 -3.28 0.48
C ASP A 147 -11.37 -4.14 -0.13
N ALA A 148 -11.69 -5.26 0.53
CA ALA A 148 -12.68 -6.24 0.05
C ALA A 148 -12.51 -6.63 -1.45
N GLY A 149 -11.24 -6.74 -1.91
CA GLY A 149 -10.90 -7.10 -3.30
C GLY A 149 -10.96 -5.93 -4.29
N ARG A 150 -11.39 -4.73 -3.88
CA ARG A 150 -11.47 -3.54 -4.72
C ARG A 150 -10.29 -2.60 -4.48
N PRO A 151 -9.66 -2.05 -5.51
CA PRO A 151 -8.62 -1.04 -5.34
C PRO A 151 -9.27 0.25 -4.82
N VAL A 152 -8.80 0.74 -3.68
CA VAL A 152 -9.29 1.95 -3.00
C VAL A 152 -8.25 3.05 -2.99
N GLY A 153 -6.98 2.73 -3.32
CA GLY A 153 -5.89 3.69 -3.38
C GLY A 153 -4.63 3.08 -3.97
N ILE A 154 -3.61 3.93 -4.09
CA ILE A 154 -2.28 3.58 -4.56
C ILE A 154 -1.24 4.23 -3.65
N LEU A 155 -0.15 3.52 -3.36
CA LEU A 155 0.89 3.97 -2.45
C LEU A 155 2.26 3.83 -3.13
N HIS A 156 3.01 4.91 -3.17
CA HIS A 156 4.38 4.90 -3.69
C HIS A 156 5.40 4.87 -2.54
N VAL A 157 6.52 4.22 -2.74
CA VAL A 157 7.61 4.14 -1.75
C VAL A 157 8.06 5.53 -1.26
N HIS A 158 8.08 6.52 -2.14
CA HIS A 158 8.47 7.89 -1.79
C HIS A 158 7.51 8.55 -0.79
N ASP A 159 6.23 8.19 -0.79
CA ASP A 159 5.26 8.74 0.16
C ASP A 159 5.56 8.24 1.58
N ILE A 160 5.95 6.96 1.69
CA ILE A 160 6.38 6.36 2.95
C ILE A 160 7.67 7.02 3.46
N LEU A 161 8.66 7.20 2.56
CA LEU A 161 9.93 7.82 2.91
C LEU A 161 9.78 9.30 3.32
N ARG A 162 8.96 10.08 2.60
CA ARG A 162 8.63 11.47 2.95
C ARG A 162 7.89 11.59 4.27
N ALA A 163 7.12 10.58 4.62
CA ALA A 163 6.41 10.52 5.91
C ALA A 163 7.33 10.23 7.10
N GLY A 164 8.62 9.95 6.87
CA GLY A 164 9.61 9.67 7.90
C GLY A 164 9.45 8.29 8.53
N VAL A 165 8.82 7.36 7.81
CA VAL A 165 8.67 5.97 8.23
C VAL A 165 9.95 5.22 7.84
N MET A 166 10.95 5.26 8.76
CA MET A 166 12.22 4.50 8.65
C MET A 166 12.70 4.10 10.04
#